data_442c784174a39cd1393d779099a1b775
#
_entry.id   442c784174a39cd1393d779099a1b775
#
_cell.length_a   1.000
_cell.length_b   1.000
_cell.length_c   1.000
_cell.angle_alpha   90.00
_cell.angle_beta   90.00
_cell.angle_gamma   90.00
#
_symmetry.space_group_name_H-M   'P 1'
#
loop_
_entity.id
_entity.type
_entity.pdbx_description
1 polymer ?
#
loop_
_entity_poly.entity_id
_entity_poly.type
_entity_poly.pdbx_seq_one_letter_code
_entity_poly.pdbx_strand_id
1 'polypeptide(L)'
;MPIILSRRSLLAGGAGLLALAPGLSQAGSGVTLRAAKYKGREDNLLRAAGQLDTPYALSFGEFASGNVIVEAMNAGAIDVGSMSEIPPVFAAASGARIKAVAIIADDVNNQVVLVPKDSPIRAPADLAGKRVGYVRATTTQYYLARILKAVGLSFADITGVPLTPADGRAAFDQGAIDAWAIYGYSVPITIAASGARVLVTANGYLSGNYIYAARAEALEDPKLSAAIGDYLLRIKRAWAWQQAHIEDWATIFSDAIGVPRDIVLGQLRNASQPNDLKPVTDDAVASVQAVADTFIELGLVPGPIDVAPLFDRRYGELLAKSA
;
A
#
# COMPACT_ATOMS: atom_id res chain seq x y z
N MET A 1 68.12 12.25 -12.50
CA MET A 1 68.95 12.97 -11.49
C MET A 1 68.02 13.28 -10.33
N PRO A 2 68.18 12.64 -9.19
CA PRO A 2 67.30 12.86 -8.01
C PRO A 2 67.92 13.93 -7.12
N ILE A 3 67.07 14.73 -6.48
CA ILE A 3 67.53 15.54 -5.33
C ILE A 3 66.54 15.25 -4.18
N ILE A 4 67.14 14.60 -3.20
CA ILE A 4 66.65 14.39 -1.85
C ILE A 4 67.08 15.58 -1.00
N LEU A 5 66.21 16.07 -0.10
CA LEU A 5 66.52 16.80 1.12
C LEU A 5 65.19 17.02 1.89
N SER A 6 64.99 16.52 2.99
CA SER A 6 65.56 16.45 4.35
C SER A 6 64.64 17.13 5.36
N ARG A 7 64.37 16.37 6.42
CA ARG A 7 63.59 16.71 7.63
C ARG A 7 64.20 17.84 8.44
N ARG A 8 63.36 18.57 9.13
CA ARG A 8 63.43 18.99 10.55
C ARG A 8 63.07 20.43 10.83
N SER A 9 62.21 20.54 11.84
CA SER A 9 62.07 21.55 12.93
C SER A 9 61.26 22.80 12.60
N LEU A 10 60.26 23.23 13.38
CA LEU A 10 60.26 23.50 14.81
C LEU A 10 58.85 23.77 15.32
N LEU A 11 58.65 23.42 16.58
CA LEU A 11 57.53 23.68 17.48
C LEU A 11 57.38 25.18 17.80
N ALA A 12 56.14 25.62 17.96
CA ALA A 12 55.63 26.56 18.99
C ALA A 12 54.19 26.95 18.59
N GLY A 13 53.14 26.60 19.29
CA GLY A 13 52.73 27.22 20.51
C GLY A 13 51.43 27.96 20.25
N GLY A 14 50.27 27.39 20.62
CA GLY A 14 48.96 28.05 20.54
C GLY A 14 47.86 27.12 21.09
N ALA A 15 47.74 27.01 22.42
CA ALA A 15 46.62 26.32 23.04
C ALA A 15 45.34 27.17 22.91
N GLY A 16 44.56 26.89 21.90
CA GLY A 16 43.18 27.37 21.78
C GLY A 16 42.25 26.36 22.40
N LEU A 17 41.71 26.67 23.59
CA LEU A 17 40.58 25.93 24.19
C LEU A 17 39.36 26.03 23.25
N LEU A 18 39.15 25.03 22.39
CA LEU A 18 37.88 24.79 21.77
C LEU A 18 36.99 24.17 22.85
N ALA A 19 36.06 24.98 23.38
CA ALA A 19 34.95 24.51 24.15
C ALA A 19 34.10 23.57 23.24
N LEU A 20 34.24 22.26 23.43
CA LEU A 20 33.31 21.28 22.95
C LEU A 20 31.98 21.55 23.67
N ALA A 21 31.07 22.23 22.94
CA ALA A 21 29.66 22.14 23.30
C ALA A 21 29.27 20.63 23.25
N PRO A 22 28.65 20.07 24.29
CA PRO A 22 28.12 18.74 24.22
C PRO A 22 26.97 18.79 23.19
N GLY A 23 27.25 18.36 21.95
CA GLY A 23 26.19 17.99 21.03
C GLY A 23 25.39 16.91 21.75
N LEU A 24 24.14 17.20 22.06
CA LEU A 24 23.15 16.21 22.45
C LEU A 24 23.08 15.18 21.32
N SER A 25 23.95 14.19 21.40
CA SER A 25 23.79 12.94 20.69
C SER A 25 22.49 12.35 21.23
N GLN A 26 21.40 12.50 20.46
CA GLN A 26 20.24 11.66 20.65
C GLN A 26 20.75 10.22 20.58
N ALA A 27 20.89 9.58 21.74
CA ALA A 27 21.19 8.18 21.85
C ALA A 27 19.96 7.44 21.27
N GLY A 28 19.93 7.28 19.97
CA GLY A 28 18.95 6.47 19.29
C GLY A 28 19.00 5.07 19.92
N SER A 29 17.87 4.41 20.04
CA SER A 29 17.69 3.09 20.66
C SER A 29 18.59 1.98 20.07
N GLY A 30 19.47 2.29 19.14
CA GLY A 30 20.30 1.35 18.38
C GLY A 30 19.47 0.46 17.44
N VAL A 31 18.18 0.78 17.28
CA VAL A 31 17.23 0.05 16.43
C VAL A 31 17.01 0.80 15.12
N THR A 32 17.02 0.09 14.00
CA THR A 32 16.58 0.60 12.70
C THR A 32 15.31 -0.13 12.30
N LEU A 33 14.21 0.61 12.17
CA LEU A 33 12.97 0.11 11.59
C LEU A 33 12.99 0.33 10.07
N ARG A 34 12.85 -0.77 9.31
CA ARG A 34 12.81 -0.74 7.84
C ARG A 34 11.36 -0.83 7.40
N ALA A 35 10.79 0.27 6.94
CA ALA A 35 9.41 0.37 6.52
C ALA A 35 9.30 0.35 4.98
N ALA A 36 8.29 -0.33 4.48
CA ALA A 36 7.91 -0.21 3.07
C ALA A 36 7.15 1.09 2.84
N LYS A 37 7.34 1.68 1.65
CA LYS A 37 6.52 2.78 1.16
C LYS A 37 6.11 2.55 -0.29
N TYR A 38 4.99 3.12 -0.67
CA TYR A 38 4.65 3.33 -2.08
C TYR A 38 5.16 4.69 -2.54
N LYS A 39 5.31 4.86 -3.86
CA LYS A 39 5.74 6.14 -4.44
C LYS A 39 4.89 7.29 -3.89
N GLY A 40 5.56 8.25 -3.27
CA GLY A 40 4.95 9.48 -2.79
C GLY A 40 4.13 9.38 -1.49
N ARG A 41 3.96 8.20 -0.89
CA ARG A 41 3.00 8.02 0.24
C ARG A 41 3.64 8.19 1.62
N GLU A 42 4.08 7.12 2.24
CA GLU A 42 4.32 7.03 3.69
C GLU A 42 5.32 8.06 4.22
N ASP A 43 6.46 8.20 3.57
CA ASP A 43 7.52 9.15 3.98
C ASP A 43 7.09 10.62 3.80
N ASN A 44 6.41 10.95 2.71
CA ASN A 44 5.89 12.31 2.48
C ASN A 44 4.76 12.64 3.45
N LEU A 45 3.87 11.68 3.71
CA LEU A 45 2.77 11.85 4.65
C LEU A 45 3.29 12.07 6.08
N LEU A 46 4.21 11.23 6.53
CA LEU A 46 4.83 11.38 7.86
C LEU A 46 5.60 12.69 7.99
N ARG A 47 6.31 13.12 6.93
CA ARG A 47 7.02 14.40 6.90
C ARG A 47 6.05 15.57 7.01
N ALA A 48 4.99 15.58 6.20
CA ALA A 48 4.00 16.65 6.18
C ALA A 48 3.27 16.78 7.53
N ALA A 49 2.99 15.64 8.17
CA ALA A 49 2.35 15.59 9.48
C ALA A 49 3.32 15.78 10.67
N GLY A 50 4.62 16.04 10.44
CA GLY A 50 5.60 16.21 11.52
C GLY A 50 5.86 14.94 12.33
N GLN A 51 5.71 13.75 11.73
CA GLN A 51 5.80 12.46 12.41
C GLN A 51 7.12 11.69 12.16
N LEU A 52 8.13 12.30 11.51
CA LEU A 52 9.42 11.65 11.20
C LEU A 52 10.45 11.68 12.33
N ASP A 53 10.26 12.51 13.35
CA ASP A 53 11.16 12.55 14.54
C ASP A 53 10.87 11.33 15.42
N THR A 54 11.59 10.23 15.18
CA THR A 54 11.41 8.95 15.87
C THR A 54 12.56 8.67 16.83
N PRO A 55 12.32 7.97 17.97
CA PRO A 55 13.38 7.58 18.90
C PRO A 55 14.24 6.40 18.39
N TYR A 56 14.04 5.96 17.16
CA TYR A 56 14.77 4.91 16.44
C TYR A 56 15.12 5.41 15.04
N ALA A 57 16.09 4.77 14.38
CA ALA A 57 16.36 5.04 12.97
C ALA A 57 15.21 4.48 12.11
N LEU A 58 14.65 5.30 11.22
CA LEU A 58 13.60 4.90 10.29
C LEU A 58 14.15 4.96 8.86
N SER A 59 14.09 3.86 8.15
CA SER A 59 14.47 3.78 6.74
C SER A 59 13.30 3.28 5.89
N PHE A 60 13.22 3.78 4.64
CA PHE A 60 12.17 3.41 3.71
C PHE A 60 12.71 2.68 2.49
N GLY A 61 12.09 1.55 2.13
CA GLY A 61 12.21 0.94 0.82
C GLY A 61 10.97 1.24 -0.03
N GLU A 62 11.14 1.68 -1.28
CA GLU A 62 10.02 1.94 -2.19
C GLU A 62 9.66 0.69 -2.97
N PHE A 63 8.35 0.36 -3.01
CA PHE A 63 7.82 -0.84 -3.65
C PHE A 63 6.64 -0.51 -4.55
N ALA A 64 6.52 -1.24 -5.65
CA ALA A 64 5.45 -1.06 -6.62
C ALA A 64 4.14 -1.80 -6.24
N SER A 65 4.21 -2.84 -5.40
CA SER A 65 3.06 -3.67 -5.04
C SER A 65 3.23 -4.38 -3.70
N GLY A 66 2.10 -4.78 -3.09
CA GLY A 66 2.08 -5.54 -1.84
C GLY A 66 2.73 -6.91 -1.93
N ASN A 67 2.69 -7.58 -3.09
CA ASN A 67 3.36 -8.86 -3.30
C ASN A 67 4.88 -8.73 -3.15
N VAL A 68 5.47 -7.66 -3.74
CA VAL A 68 6.92 -7.39 -3.61
C VAL A 68 7.29 -7.01 -2.17
N ILE A 69 6.39 -6.33 -1.44
CA ILE A 69 6.59 -6.06 -0.01
C ILE A 69 6.63 -7.37 0.80
N VAL A 70 5.71 -8.31 0.52
CA VAL A 70 5.72 -9.64 1.16
C VAL A 70 7.03 -10.38 0.90
N GLU A 71 7.49 -10.39 -0.35
CA GLU A 71 8.77 -11.00 -0.72
C GLU A 71 9.96 -10.34 0.02
N ALA A 72 9.97 -9.01 0.11
CA ALA A 72 11.00 -8.26 0.84
C ALA A 72 10.96 -8.51 2.36
N MET A 73 9.77 -8.67 2.95
CA MET A 73 9.60 -9.08 4.35
C MET A 73 10.14 -10.50 4.57
N ASN A 74 9.78 -11.43 3.70
CA ASN A 74 10.21 -12.82 3.79
C ASN A 74 11.74 -12.96 3.62
N ALA A 75 12.35 -12.10 2.81
CA ALA A 75 13.80 -12.00 2.66
C ALA A 75 14.49 -11.24 3.82
N GLY A 76 13.74 -10.72 4.79
CA GLY A 76 14.27 -9.96 5.92
C GLY A 76 14.75 -8.55 5.57
N ALA A 77 14.40 -8.03 4.39
CA ALA A 77 14.80 -6.69 3.95
C ALA A 77 13.93 -5.58 4.55
N ILE A 78 12.66 -5.86 4.84
CA ILE A 78 11.65 -4.94 5.38
C ILE A 78 11.03 -5.54 6.64
N ASP A 79 10.71 -4.70 7.62
CA ASP A 79 10.12 -5.09 8.90
C ASP A 79 8.62 -4.84 8.97
N VAL A 80 8.14 -3.77 8.31
CA VAL A 80 6.72 -3.36 8.32
C VAL A 80 6.32 -2.72 7.00
N GLY A 81 5.08 -2.93 6.56
CA GLY A 81 4.55 -2.30 5.33
C GLY A 81 3.06 -2.52 5.15
N SER A 82 2.45 -1.65 4.36
CA SER A 82 1.04 -1.70 4.02
C SER A 82 0.78 -2.47 2.72
N MET A 83 -0.37 -3.12 2.63
CA MET A 83 -0.82 -3.82 1.43
C MET A 83 -2.33 -4.06 1.45
N SER A 84 -2.93 -4.43 0.32
CA SER A 84 -4.32 -4.88 0.30
C SER A 84 -4.47 -6.23 1.01
N GLU A 85 -5.72 -6.71 1.15
CA GLU A 85 -6.03 -8.03 1.74
C GLU A 85 -5.55 -9.22 0.88
N ILE A 86 -5.12 -8.98 -0.36
CA ILE A 86 -4.79 -10.05 -1.32
C ILE A 86 -3.39 -10.65 -1.06
N PRO A 87 -2.28 -9.88 -0.99
CA PRO A 87 -0.95 -10.44 -0.79
C PRO A 87 -0.81 -11.34 0.45
N PRO A 88 -1.44 -11.04 1.61
CA PRO A 88 -1.38 -11.91 2.78
C PRO A 88 -1.97 -13.31 2.55
N VAL A 89 -2.98 -13.45 1.68
CA VAL A 89 -3.54 -14.78 1.34
C VAL A 89 -2.52 -15.62 0.60
N PHE A 90 -1.84 -15.05 -0.39
CA PHE A 90 -0.76 -15.74 -1.11
C PHE A 90 0.45 -16.00 -0.20
N ALA A 91 0.72 -15.10 0.73
CA ALA A 91 1.75 -15.27 1.75
C ALA A 91 1.45 -16.49 2.64
N ALA A 92 0.20 -16.64 3.11
CA ALA A 92 -0.24 -17.80 3.89
C ALA A 92 -0.06 -19.10 3.10
N ALA A 93 -0.49 -19.10 1.84
CA ALA A 93 -0.37 -20.27 0.96
C ALA A 93 1.09 -20.69 0.72
N SER A 94 2.02 -19.75 0.70
CA SER A 94 3.45 -19.99 0.51
C SER A 94 4.24 -20.20 1.81
N GLY A 95 3.60 -20.10 2.98
CA GLY A 95 4.27 -20.22 4.28
C GLY A 95 5.14 -19.02 4.65
N ALA A 96 4.90 -17.84 4.07
CA ALA A 96 5.64 -16.63 4.40
C ALA A 96 5.40 -16.18 5.85
N ARG A 97 6.48 -15.76 6.53
CA ARG A 97 6.47 -15.40 7.95
C ARG A 97 6.12 -13.94 8.17
N ILE A 98 4.90 -13.57 7.84
CA ILE A 98 4.34 -12.24 8.09
C ILE A 98 3.13 -12.31 9.02
N LYS A 99 2.83 -11.20 9.70
CA LYS A 99 1.65 -11.04 10.53
C LYS A 99 0.94 -9.73 10.19
N ALA A 100 -0.36 -9.79 9.98
CA ALA A 100 -1.23 -8.63 9.90
C ALA A 100 -1.41 -8.05 11.31
N VAL A 101 -0.95 -6.83 11.55
CA VAL A 101 -0.88 -6.22 12.88
C VAL A 101 -1.84 -5.04 13.05
N ALA A 102 -2.35 -4.48 11.96
CA ALA A 102 -3.36 -3.42 11.96
C ALA A 102 -4.15 -3.43 10.66
N ILE A 103 -5.36 -2.90 10.71
CA ILE A 103 -6.26 -2.76 9.56
C ILE A 103 -6.31 -1.30 9.15
N ILE A 104 -6.23 -1.05 7.86
CA ILE A 104 -6.38 0.26 7.24
C ILE A 104 -7.79 0.35 6.66
N ALA A 105 -8.57 1.34 7.05
CA ALA A 105 -9.74 1.75 6.28
C ALA A 105 -9.26 2.57 5.07
N ASP A 106 -9.68 2.22 3.87
CA ASP A 106 -9.26 2.90 2.63
C ASP A 106 -10.41 3.01 1.63
N ASP A 107 -10.21 3.83 0.61
CA ASP A 107 -11.17 4.13 -0.42
C ASP A 107 -11.44 2.94 -1.35
N VAL A 108 -12.71 2.69 -1.68
CA VAL A 108 -13.13 1.72 -2.70
C VAL A 108 -13.81 2.36 -3.91
N ASN A 109 -14.11 3.67 -3.86
CA ASN A 109 -14.68 4.37 -5.01
C ASN A 109 -13.70 4.51 -6.17
N ASN A 110 -12.40 4.42 -5.89
CA ASN A 110 -11.33 4.44 -6.88
C ASN A 110 -11.04 3.07 -7.51
N GLN A 111 -11.85 2.06 -7.24
CA GLN A 111 -11.73 0.70 -7.80
C GLN A 111 -12.99 0.39 -8.60
N VAL A 112 -12.86 0.27 -9.91
CA VAL A 112 -13.98 0.26 -10.84
C VAL A 112 -13.75 -0.65 -12.04
N VAL A 113 -14.84 -1.01 -12.70
CA VAL A 113 -14.80 -1.51 -14.08
C VAL A 113 -15.13 -0.36 -15.02
N LEU A 114 -14.19 0.00 -15.89
CA LEU A 114 -14.37 1.00 -16.95
C LEU A 114 -14.82 0.35 -18.24
N VAL A 115 -15.62 1.09 -19.01
CA VAL A 115 -15.96 0.77 -20.39
C VAL A 115 -15.75 2.00 -21.27
N PRO A 116 -15.47 1.84 -22.59
CA PRO A 116 -15.38 2.97 -23.51
C PRO A 116 -16.65 3.83 -23.50
N LYS A 117 -16.51 5.12 -23.83
CA LYS A 117 -17.60 6.11 -23.84
C LYS A 117 -18.85 5.60 -24.56
N ASP A 118 -18.67 5.05 -25.77
CA ASP A 118 -19.73 4.61 -26.67
C ASP A 118 -19.98 3.10 -26.59
N SER A 119 -19.41 2.42 -25.59
CA SER A 119 -19.60 0.97 -25.40
C SER A 119 -21.08 0.62 -25.24
N PRO A 120 -21.58 -0.46 -25.86
CA PRO A 120 -22.93 -0.98 -25.64
C PRO A 120 -23.12 -1.63 -24.27
N ILE A 121 -22.03 -1.93 -23.55
CA ILE A 121 -22.05 -2.53 -22.21
C ILE A 121 -22.65 -1.52 -21.23
N ARG A 122 -23.78 -1.86 -20.59
CA ARG A 122 -24.54 -0.98 -19.67
C ARG A 122 -24.63 -1.54 -18.27
N ALA A 123 -24.52 -2.86 -18.10
CA ALA A 123 -24.62 -3.55 -16.82
C ALA A 123 -23.53 -4.63 -16.71
N PRO A 124 -23.17 -5.09 -15.49
CA PRO A 124 -22.22 -6.16 -15.31
C PRO A 124 -22.55 -7.47 -16.05
N ALA A 125 -23.85 -7.78 -16.23
CA ALA A 125 -24.27 -8.95 -17.01
C ALA A 125 -23.85 -8.89 -18.48
N ASP A 126 -23.67 -7.69 -19.05
CA ASP A 126 -23.24 -7.50 -20.44
C ASP A 126 -21.75 -7.84 -20.66
N LEU A 127 -21.02 -8.17 -19.57
CA LEU A 127 -19.62 -8.61 -19.65
C LEU A 127 -19.50 -10.04 -20.22
N ALA A 128 -20.59 -10.81 -20.30
CA ALA A 128 -20.60 -12.15 -20.88
C ALA A 128 -20.00 -12.12 -22.31
N GLY A 129 -19.01 -12.97 -22.58
CA GLY A 129 -18.30 -13.07 -23.85
C GLY A 129 -17.37 -11.89 -24.17
N LYS A 130 -17.19 -10.92 -23.27
CA LYS A 130 -16.34 -9.74 -23.50
C LYS A 130 -14.89 -9.97 -23.07
N ARG A 131 -13.97 -9.23 -23.70
CA ARG A 131 -12.57 -9.16 -23.30
C ARG A 131 -12.47 -8.18 -22.13
N VAL A 132 -12.14 -8.68 -20.94
CA VAL A 132 -12.07 -7.87 -19.73
C VAL A 132 -10.65 -7.84 -19.19
N GLY A 133 -10.02 -6.68 -19.25
CA GLY A 133 -8.68 -6.44 -18.66
C GLY A 133 -8.75 -6.37 -17.14
N TYR A 134 -7.75 -6.93 -16.47
CA TYR A 134 -7.60 -6.85 -15.02
C TYR A 134 -6.14 -7.05 -14.59
N VAL A 135 -5.77 -6.68 -13.37
CA VAL A 135 -4.43 -6.92 -12.82
C VAL A 135 -4.46 -8.22 -12.00
N ARG A 136 -3.68 -9.21 -12.40
CA ARG A 136 -3.66 -10.54 -11.77
C ARG A 136 -3.22 -10.48 -10.31
N ALA A 137 -3.84 -11.30 -9.46
CA ALA A 137 -3.55 -11.45 -8.03
C ALA A 137 -3.62 -10.11 -7.25
N THR A 138 -4.57 -9.25 -7.62
CA THR A 138 -4.84 -7.98 -6.97
C THR A 138 -6.32 -7.81 -6.65
N THR A 139 -6.67 -6.67 -6.05
CA THR A 139 -8.07 -6.31 -5.78
C THR A 139 -8.93 -6.33 -7.03
N THR A 140 -8.39 -5.95 -8.22
CA THR A 140 -9.17 -5.94 -9.47
C THR A 140 -9.67 -7.33 -9.86
N GLN A 141 -8.85 -8.34 -9.72
CA GLN A 141 -9.25 -9.73 -10.00
C GLN A 141 -10.30 -10.20 -8.98
N TYR A 142 -10.10 -9.86 -7.70
CA TYR A 142 -11.02 -10.23 -6.63
C TYR A 142 -12.41 -9.60 -6.83
N TYR A 143 -12.50 -8.27 -6.93
CA TYR A 143 -13.81 -7.64 -7.07
C TYR A 143 -14.48 -7.96 -8.42
N LEU A 144 -13.70 -8.16 -9.51
CA LEU A 144 -14.26 -8.61 -10.77
C LEU A 144 -14.91 -9.99 -10.62
N ALA A 145 -14.27 -10.94 -9.94
CA ALA A 145 -14.86 -12.25 -9.65
C ALA A 145 -16.20 -12.10 -8.89
N ARG A 146 -16.22 -11.23 -7.86
CA ARG A 146 -17.40 -10.97 -7.04
C ARG A 146 -18.52 -10.29 -7.84
N ILE A 147 -18.19 -9.33 -8.69
CA ILE A 147 -19.14 -8.65 -9.58
C ILE A 147 -19.75 -9.66 -10.56
N LEU A 148 -18.94 -10.50 -11.21
CA LEU A 148 -19.41 -11.54 -12.13
C LEU A 148 -20.34 -12.52 -11.40
N LYS A 149 -19.94 -13.03 -10.24
CA LYS A 149 -20.73 -13.96 -9.42
C LYS A 149 -22.09 -13.37 -9.03
N ALA A 150 -22.16 -12.08 -8.72
CA ALA A 150 -23.39 -11.39 -8.34
C ALA A 150 -24.43 -11.31 -9.48
N VAL A 151 -23.99 -11.46 -10.72
CA VAL A 151 -24.88 -11.48 -11.91
C VAL A 151 -24.95 -12.87 -12.57
N GLY A 152 -24.53 -13.92 -11.84
CA GLY A 152 -24.61 -15.32 -12.30
C GLY A 152 -23.54 -15.69 -13.33
N LEU A 153 -22.47 -14.90 -13.44
CA LEU A 153 -21.33 -15.15 -14.33
C LEU A 153 -20.10 -15.58 -13.53
N SER A 154 -19.12 -16.10 -14.24
CA SER A 154 -17.80 -16.46 -13.74
C SER A 154 -16.69 -15.95 -14.66
N PHE A 155 -15.43 -16.18 -14.32
CA PHE A 155 -14.31 -15.90 -15.22
C PHE A 155 -14.33 -16.74 -16.51
N ALA A 156 -15.03 -17.90 -16.52
CA ALA A 156 -15.20 -18.71 -17.72
C ALA A 156 -16.16 -18.09 -18.73
N ASP A 157 -17.03 -17.17 -18.30
CA ASP A 157 -18.02 -16.50 -19.17
C ASP A 157 -17.46 -15.22 -19.81
N ILE A 158 -16.22 -14.85 -19.51
CA ILE A 158 -15.51 -13.71 -20.11
C ILE A 158 -14.19 -14.15 -20.74
N THR A 159 -13.63 -13.34 -21.64
CA THR A 159 -12.22 -13.46 -22.02
C THR A 159 -11.39 -12.60 -21.08
N GLY A 160 -10.92 -13.17 -19.97
CA GLY A 160 -10.10 -12.46 -18.98
C GLY A 160 -8.69 -12.18 -19.52
N VAL A 161 -8.27 -10.92 -19.54
CA VAL A 161 -6.95 -10.46 -20.05
C VAL A 161 -6.13 -9.89 -18.89
N PRO A 162 -5.18 -10.65 -18.31
CA PRO A 162 -4.32 -10.15 -17.26
C PRO A 162 -3.28 -9.18 -17.81
N LEU A 163 -3.28 -7.94 -17.31
CA LEU A 163 -2.43 -6.84 -17.78
C LEU A 163 -1.89 -6.04 -16.61
N THR A 164 -0.71 -5.43 -16.78
CA THR A 164 -0.27 -4.37 -15.87
C THR A 164 -1.17 -3.14 -16.02
N PRO A 165 -1.21 -2.20 -15.07
CA PRO A 165 -1.97 -0.96 -15.25
C PRO A 165 -1.60 -0.19 -16.53
N ALA A 166 -0.31 -0.14 -16.88
CA ALA A 166 0.17 0.56 -18.08
C ALA A 166 -0.28 -0.14 -19.37
N ASP A 167 -0.10 -1.46 -19.46
CA ASP A 167 -0.53 -2.25 -20.61
C ASP A 167 -2.05 -2.26 -20.73
N GLY A 168 -2.76 -2.33 -19.60
CA GLY A 168 -4.22 -2.27 -19.54
C GLY A 168 -4.75 -0.95 -20.08
N ARG A 169 -4.09 0.16 -19.77
CA ARG A 169 -4.42 1.47 -20.33
C ARG A 169 -4.24 1.48 -21.86
N ALA A 170 -3.10 1.01 -22.35
CA ALA A 170 -2.84 0.95 -23.79
C ALA A 170 -3.85 0.04 -24.52
N ALA A 171 -4.14 -1.14 -23.95
CA ALA A 171 -5.11 -2.08 -24.51
C ALA A 171 -6.55 -1.50 -24.54
N PHE A 172 -6.92 -0.75 -23.50
CA PHE A 172 -8.22 -0.09 -23.40
C PHE A 172 -8.37 1.02 -24.44
N ASP A 173 -7.36 1.90 -24.56
CA ASP A 173 -7.37 3.01 -25.52
C ASP A 173 -7.38 2.51 -26.99
N GLN A 174 -6.78 1.35 -27.26
CA GLN A 174 -6.74 0.72 -28.59
C GLN A 174 -7.97 -0.16 -28.90
N GLY A 175 -8.89 -0.33 -27.95
CA GLY A 175 -10.03 -1.23 -28.10
C GLY A 175 -9.66 -2.73 -28.14
N ALA A 176 -8.48 -3.10 -27.63
CA ALA A 176 -8.05 -4.49 -27.50
C ALA A 176 -8.79 -5.22 -26.37
N ILE A 177 -9.35 -4.48 -25.40
CA ILE A 177 -10.26 -4.95 -24.35
C ILE A 177 -11.55 -4.15 -24.39
N ASP A 178 -12.67 -4.79 -24.04
CA ASP A 178 -14.01 -4.20 -24.07
C ASP A 178 -14.39 -3.53 -22.74
N ALA A 179 -13.78 -4.00 -21.66
CA ALA A 179 -13.92 -3.44 -20.30
C ALA A 179 -12.58 -3.58 -19.55
N TRP A 180 -12.38 -2.73 -18.53
CA TRP A 180 -11.14 -2.72 -17.76
C TRP A 180 -11.41 -2.57 -16.26
N ALA A 181 -11.12 -3.61 -15.50
CA ALA A 181 -11.11 -3.58 -14.05
C ALA A 181 -9.80 -2.96 -13.58
N ILE A 182 -9.86 -1.78 -12.92
CA ILE A 182 -8.69 -0.97 -12.56
C ILE A 182 -8.93 -0.16 -11.29
N TYR A 183 -7.88 0.35 -10.72
CA TYR A 183 -7.87 1.10 -9.46
C TYR A 183 -7.02 2.37 -9.50
N GLY A 184 -7.21 3.20 -8.46
CA GLY A 184 -6.36 4.35 -8.16
C GLY A 184 -6.49 5.45 -9.20
N TYR A 185 -5.41 6.20 -9.40
CA TYR A 185 -5.39 7.34 -10.30
C TYR A 185 -5.52 6.99 -11.78
N SER A 186 -5.33 5.72 -12.16
CA SER A 186 -5.64 5.27 -13.52
C SER A 186 -7.11 5.52 -13.88
N VAL A 187 -8.02 5.47 -12.91
CA VAL A 187 -9.46 5.69 -13.14
C VAL A 187 -9.74 7.12 -13.63
N PRO A 188 -9.52 8.18 -12.83
CA PRO A 188 -9.84 9.54 -13.27
C PRO A 188 -9.00 9.99 -14.46
N ILE A 189 -7.74 9.55 -14.57
CA ILE A 189 -6.88 9.84 -15.72
C ILE A 189 -7.49 9.27 -17.01
N THR A 190 -7.98 8.01 -16.97
CA THR A 190 -8.59 7.37 -18.14
C THR A 190 -9.92 8.05 -18.50
N ILE A 191 -10.75 8.36 -17.52
CA ILE A 191 -12.02 9.07 -17.75
C ILE A 191 -11.77 10.42 -18.41
N ALA A 192 -10.83 11.22 -17.88
CA ALA A 192 -10.50 12.53 -18.41
C ALA A 192 -9.95 12.49 -19.84
N ALA A 193 -9.12 11.49 -20.17
CA ALA A 193 -8.46 11.40 -21.46
C ALA A 193 -9.33 10.81 -22.56
N SER A 194 -10.18 9.83 -22.26
CA SER A 194 -10.95 9.07 -23.28
C SER A 194 -12.46 9.19 -23.15
N GLY A 195 -12.96 9.86 -22.10
CA GLY A 195 -14.38 9.91 -21.79
C GLY A 195 -14.95 8.55 -21.36
N ALA A 196 -14.11 7.63 -20.91
CA ALA A 196 -14.52 6.32 -20.40
C ALA A 196 -15.60 6.46 -19.32
N ARG A 197 -16.48 5.47 -19.24
CA ARG A 197 -17.54 5.43 -18.23
C ARG A 197 -17.26 4.38 -17.17
N VAL A 198 -17.61 4.68 -15.95
CA VAL A 198 -17.67 3.67 -14.88
C VAL A 198 -18.90 2.81 -15.13
N LEU A 199 -18.69 1.50 -15.36
CA LEU A 199 -19.75 0.52 -15.45
C LEU A 199 -20.27 0.15 -14.07
N VAL A 200 -19.36 -0.12 -13.15
CA VAL A 200 -19.65 -0.50 -11.77
C VAL A 200 -18.43 -0.17 -10.90
N THR A 201 -18.67 0.23 -9.66
CA THR A 201 -17.63 0.40 -8.64
C THR A 201 -17.46 -0.88 -7.85
N ALA A 202 -16.34 -1.02 -7.15
CA ALA A 202 -16.10 -2.14 -6.24
C ALA A 202 -16.84 -1.98 -4.88
N ASN A 203 -17.63 -0.93 -4.71
CA ASN A 203 -18.41 -0.72 -3.50
C ASN A 203 -19.41 -1.88 -3.30
N GLY A 204 -19.41 -2.47 -2.11
CA GLY A 204 -20.17 -3.69 -1.79
C GLY A 204 -19.50 -5.01 -2.22
N TYR A 205 -18.41 -4.94 -3.01
CA TYR A 205 -17.61 -6.11 -3.42
C TYR A 205 -16.25 -6.16 -2.73
N LEU A 206 -15.70 -5.02 -2.34
CA LEU A 206 -14.51 -4.90 -1.49
C LEU A 206 -14.92 -4.42 -0.10
N SER A 207 -14.19 -4.86 0.90
CA SER A 207 -14.35 -4.44 2.30
C SER A 207 -13.93 -2.98 2.55
N GLY A 208 -13.01 -2.47 1.73
CA GLY A 208 -12.28 -1.24 2.01
C GLY A 208 -11.17 -1.41 3.05
N ASN A 209 -10.85 -2.65 3.42
CA ASN A 209 -9.75 -2.94 4.31
C ASN A 209 -8.46 -3.14 3.53
N TYR A 210 -7.39 -2.55 4.07
CA TYR A 210 -6.01 -2.86 3.77
C TYR A 210 -5.34 -3.28 5.07
N ILE A 211 -4.11 -3.74 4.99
CA ILE A 211 -3.40 -4.34 6.10
C ILE A 211 -2.05 -3.66 6.28
N TYR A 212 -1.69 -3.31 7.51
CA TYR A 212 -0.29 -3.24 7.89
C TYR A 212 0.17 -4.62 8.32
N ALA A 213 1.16 -5.14 7.62
CA ALA A 213 1.83 -6.38 7.98
C ALA A 213 3.22 -6.11 8.52
N ALA A 214 3.68 -6.98 9.41
CA ALA A 214 5.03 -6.98 9.94
C ALA A 214 5.66 -8.37 9.78
N ARG A 215 6.98 -8.41 9.62
CA ARG A 215 7.74 -9.64 9.61
C ARG A 215 7.69 -10.29 11.01
N ALA A 216 7.46 -11.61 11.06
CA ALA A 216 7.26 -12.31 12.33
C ALA A 216 8.46 -12.15 13.29
N GLU A 217 9.69 -12.25 12.78
CA GLU A 217 10.90 -12.08 13.58
C GLU A 217 11.06 -10.65 14.12
N ALA A 218 10.57 -9.63 13.41
CA ALA A 218 10.59 -8.25 13.92
C ALA A 218 9.61 -8.06 15.09
N LEU A 219 8.55 -8.86 15.14
CA LEU A 219 7.59 -8.85 16.25
C LEU A 219 8.10 -9.64 17.49
N GLU A 220 9.02 -10.57 17.28
CA GLU A 220 9.69 -11.34 18.34
C GLU A 220 10.80 -10.53 19.02
N ASP A 221 11.41 -9.54 18.36
CA ASP A 221 12.35 -8.59 18.94
C ASP A 221 11.57 -7.48 19.70
N PRO A 222 11.71 -7.36 21.03
CA PRO A 222 10.96 -6.38 21.81
C PRO A 222 11.17 -4.93 21.37
N LYS A 223 12.38 -4.59 20.91
CA LYS A 223 12.72 -3.23 20.48
C LYS A 223 12.11 -2.91 19.11
N LEU A 224 12.20 -3.83 18.15
CA LEU A 224 11.55 -3.69 16.87
C LEU A 224 10.04 -3.70 17.00
N SER A 225 9.47 -4.58 17.82
CA SER A 225 8.03 -4.60 18.09
C SER A 225 7.54 -3.27 18.68
N ALA A 226 8.28 -2.69 19.63
CA ALA A 226 7.95 -1.37 20.17
C ALA A 226 8.04 -0.26 19.11
N ALA A 227 9.07 -0.29 18.25
CA ALA A 227 9.23 0.65 17.14
C ALA A 227 8.09 0.51 16.11
N ILE A 228 7.65 -0.70 15.80
CA ILE A 228 6.49 -0.95 14.92
C ILE A 228 5.22 -0.33 15.54
N GLY A 229 4.97 -0.53 16.82
CA GLY A 229 3.82 0.06 17.53
C GLY A 229 3.81 1.59 17.45
N ASP A 230 4.95 2.25 17.74
CA ASP A 230 5.10 3.69 17.62
C ASP A 230 4.91 4.16 16.15
N TYR A 231 5.50 3.46 15.19
CA TYR A 231 5.32 3.75 13.76
C TYR A 231 3.84 3.72 13.34
N LEU A 232 3.09 2.71 13.77
CA LEU A 232 1.66 2.60 13.47
C LEU A 232 0.86 3.79 14.05
N LEU A 233 1.19 4.24 15.28
CA LEU A 233 0.58 5.44 15.84
C LEU A 233 0.90 6.72 15.05
N ARG A 234 2.13 6.84 14.58
CA ARG A 234 2.54 7.97 13.73
C ARG A 234 1.81 7.98 12.40
N ILE A 235 1.64 6.83 11.78
CA ILE A 235 0.82 6.68 10.56
C ILE A 235 -0.64 7.09 10.85
N LYS A 236 -1.22 6.64 11.95
CA LYS A 236 -2.59 7.02 12.33
C LYS A 236 -2.74 8.54 12.46
N ARG A 237 -1.81 9.20 13.18
CA ARG A 237 -1.77 10.67 13.33
C ARG A 237 -1.56 11.37 11.98
N ALA A 238 -0.72 10.81 11.13
CA ALA A 238 -0.46 11.37 9.82
C ALA A 238 -1.69 11.30 8.90
N TRP A 239 -2.49 10.26 8.96
CA TRP A 239 -3.77 10.21 8.26
C TRP A 239 -4.81 11.18 8.84
N ALA A 240 -4.87 11.36 10.15
CA ALA A 240 -5.71 12.40 10.75
C ALA A 240 -5.29 13.80 10.28
N TRP A 241 -3.98 14.06 10.17
CA TRP A 241 -3.46 15.30 9.58
C TRP A 241 -3.88 15.44 8.10
N GLN A 242 -3.76 14.39 7.30
CA GLN A 242 -4.18 14.39 5.88
C GLN A 242 -5.64 14.79 5.72
N GLN A 243 -6.53 14.28 6.57
CA GLN A 243 -7.95 14.60 6.52
C GLN A 243 -8.20 16.09 6.85
N ALA A 244 -7.48 16.64 7.83
CA ALA A 244 -7.58 18.05 8.19
C ALA A 244 -6.92 19.00 7.19
N HIS A 245 -5.98 18.50 6.35
CA HIS A 245 -5.15 19.28 5.42
C HIS A 245 -5.19 18.69 4.00
N ILE A 246 -6.41 18.36 3.53
CA ILE A 246 -6.60 17.64 2.26
C ILE A 246 -6.03 18.39 1.04
N GLU A 247 -6.09 19.72 1.04
CA GLU A 247 -5.56 20.57 -0.02
C GLU A 247 -4.03 20.55 -0.06
N ASP A 248 -3.40 20.65 1.11
CA ASP A 248 -1.93 20.60 1.24
C ASP A 248 -1.41 19.22 0.85
N TRP A 249 -2.08 18.17 1.33
CA TRP A 249 -1.74 16.81 0.96
C TRP A 249 -1.90 16.54 -0.53
N ALA A 250 -2.99 17.04 -1.15
CA ALA A 250 -3.19 16.92 -2.59
C ALA A 250 -2.03 17.55 -3.38
N THR A 251 -1.50 18.68 -2.94
CA THR A 251 -0.34 19.34 -3.56
C THR A 251 0.92 18.50 -3.42
N ILE A 252 1.26 18.11 -2.17
CA ILE A 252 2.46 17.30 -1.88
C ILE A 252 2.43 15.99 -2.66
N PHE A 253 1.28 15.33 -2.66
CA PHE A 253 1.15 14.01 -3.27
C PHE A 253 1.14 14.10 -4.81
N SER A 254 0.48 15.11 -5.41
CA SER A 254 0.47 15.33 -6.85
C SER A 254 1.90 15.52 -7.40
N ASP A 255 2.70 16.33 -6.71
CA ASP A 255 4.10 16.58 -7.09
C ASP A 255 4.93 15.29 -7.00
N ALA A 256 4.73 14.49 -5.95
CA ALA A 256 5.48 13.27 -5.73
C ALA A 256 5.17 12.16 -6.76
N ILE A 257 3.91 12.05 -7.23
CA ILE A 257 3.48 10.99 -8.15
C ILE A 257 3.41 11.44 -9.61
N GLY A 258 3.43 12.74 -9.88
CA GLY A 258 3.32 13.31 -11.22
C GLY A 258 1.91 13.26 -11.81
N VAL A 259 0.87 13.32 -10.96
CA VAL A 259 -0.54 13.37 -11.36
C VAL A 259 -1.08 14.77 -11.10
N PRO A 260 -1.88 15.38 -12.00
CA PRO A 260 -2.45 16.71 -11.79
C PRO A 260 -3.18 16.83 -10.44
N ARG A 261 -2.95 17.95 -9.75
CA ARG A 261 -3.46 18.20 -8.39
C ARG A 261 -4.99 18.11 -8.28
N ASP A 262 -5.69 18.62 -9.26
CA ASP A 262 -7.15 18.58 -9.31
C ASP A 262 -7.70 17.14 -9.38
N ILE A 263 -7.02 16.26 -10.10
CA ILE A 263 -7.32 14.81 -10.15
C ILE A 263 -7.07 14.17 -8.78
N VAL A 264 -5.92 14.46 -8.15
CA VAL A 264 -5.60 13.94 -6.81
C VAL A 264 -6.63 14.42 -5.79
N LEU A 265 -6.90 15.72 -5.77
CA LEU A 265 -7.86 16.32 -4.85
C LEU A 265 -9.30 15.79 -5.07
N GLY A 266 -9.70 15.66 -6.33
CA GLY A 266 -11.00 15.08 -6.70
C GLY A 266 -11.16 13.66 -6.17
N GLN A 267 -10.14 12.81 -6.28
CA GLN A 267 -10.16 11.45 -5.74
C GLN A 267 -10.22 11.45 -4.21
N LEU A 268 -9.40 12.28 -3.54
CA LEU A 268 -9.40 12.36 -2.08
C LEU A 268 -10.75 12.82 -1.52
N ARG A 269 -11.42 13.76 -2.18
CA ARG A 269 -12.75 14.27 -1.78
C ARG A 269 -13.88 13.28 -2.06
N ASN A 270 -13.72 12.42 -3.06
CA ASN A 270 -14.70 11.40 -3.44
C ASN A 270 -14.44 10.03 -2.78
N ALA A 271 -13.53 9.97 -1.82
CA ALA A 271 -13.23 8.73 -1.13
C ALA A 271 -14.47 8.17 -0.40
N SER A 272 -14.69 6.87 -0.48
CA SER A 272 -15.81 6.17 0.19
C SER A 272 -15.76 6.25 1.70
N GLN A 273 -14.55 6.40 2.24
CA GLN A 273 -14.27 6.59 3.66
C GLN A 273 -12.89 7.24 3.83
N PRO A 274 -12.66 7.94 4.96
CA PRO A 274 -11.34 8.47 5.27
C PRO A 274 -10.36 7.35 5.59
N ASN A 275 -9.08 7.57 5.27
CA ASN A 275 -8.02 6.68 5.72
C ASN A 275 -7.93 6.69 7.24
N ASP A 276 -7.95 5.52 7.87
CA ASP A 276 -7.76 5.36 9.31
C ASP A 276 -7.06 4.04 9.60
N LEU A 277 -6.36 3.98 10.72
CA LEU A 277 -5.71 2.76 11.22
C LEU A 277 -6.48 2.21 12.41
N LYS A 278 -6.94 0.98 12.28
CA LYS A 278 -7.82 0.31 13.24
C LYS A 278 -7.16 -0.95 13.81
N PRO A 279 -7.57 -1.39 15.01
CA PRO A 279 -7.25 -2.72 15.51
C PRO A 279 -7.67 -3.83 14.54
N VAL A 280 -7.02 -4.97 14.63
CA VAL A 280 -7.48 -6.21 13.99
C VAL A 280 -8.79 -6.66 14.63
N THR A 281 -9.85 -6.80 13.84
CA THR A 281 -11.19 -7.28 14.26
C THR A 281 -11.48 -8.65 13.65
N ASP A 282 -12.50 -9.34 14.18
CA ASP A 282 -12.97 -10.61 13.61
C ASP A 282 -13.56 -10.42 12.20
N ASP A 283 -14.23 -9.29 11.97
CA ASP A 283 -14.76 -8.94 10.64
C ASP A 283 -13.61 -8.77 9.61
N ALA A 284 -12.48 -8.19 10.01
CA ALA A 284 -11.33 -8.08 9.13
C ALA A 284 -10.71 -9.45 8.82
N VAL A 285 -10.64 -10.35 9.80
CA VAL A 285 -10.21 -11.74 9.58
C VAL A 285 -11.16 -12.45 8.62
N ALA A 286 -12.48 -12.33 8.84
CA ALA A 286 -13.49 -12.90 7.97
C ALA A 286 -13.43 -12.34 6.54
N SER A 287 -13.12 -11.05 6.38
CA SER A 287 -12.91 -10.43 5.07
C SER A 287 -11.74 -11.06 4.31
N VAL A 288 -10.60 -11.24 4.97
CA VAL A 288 -9.43 -11.90 4.34
C VAL A 288 -9.70 -13.38 4.06
N GLN A 289 -10.51 -14.06 4.89
CA GLN A 289 -10.95 -15.43 4.61
C GLN A 289 -11.81 -15.48 3.34
N ALA A 290 -12.73 -14.54 3.16
CA ALA A 290 -13.55 -14.47 1.93
C ALA A 290 -12.70 -14.18 0.68
N VAL A 291 -11.60 -13.43 0.83
CA VAL A 291 -10.60 -13.27 -0.24
C VAL A 291 -9.93 -14.61 -0.55
N ALA A 292 -9.48 -15.35 0.46
CA ALA A 292 -8.85 -16.66 0.29
C ALA A 292 -9.79 -17.65 -0.41
N ASP A 293 -11.03 -17.75 0.05
CA ASP A 293 -12.04 -18.64 -0.53
C ASP A 293 -12.31 -18.31 -2.01
N THR A 294 -12.37 -17.02 -2.36
CA THR A 294 -12.53 -16.59 -3.75
C THR A 294 -11.34 -17.01 -4.62
N PHE A 295 -10.10 -16.85 -4.14
CA PHE A 295 -8.92 -17.25 -4.92
C PHE A 295 -8.74 -18.76 -4.98
N ILE A 296 -9.24 -19.52 -3.98
CA ILE A 296 -9.35 -20.98 -4.02
C ILE A 296 -10.37 -21.41 -5.09
N GLU A 297 -11.57 -20.80 -5.11
CA GLU A 297 -12.59 -21.04 -6.14
C GLU A 297 -12.04 -20.77 -7.55
N LEU A 298 -11.17 -19.76 -7.71
CA LEU A 298 -10.51 -19.45 -8.97
C LEU A 298 -9.33 -20.39 -9.31
N GLY A 299 -8.98 -21.34 -8.44
CA GLY A 299 -7.86 -22.25 -8.64
C GLY A 299 -6.47 -21.59 -8.57
N LEU A 300 -6.37 -20.40 -7.98
CA LEU A 300 -5.13 -19.63 -7.90
C LEU A 300 -4.38 -19.80 -6.57
N VAL A 301 -5.08 -20.30 -5.57
CA VAL A 301 -4.55 -20.61 -4.25
C VAL A 301 -4.96 -22.05 -3.94
N PRO A 302 -4.03 -22.93 -3.51
CA PRO A 302 -4.39 -24.28 -3.07
C PRO A 302 -5.22 -24.16 -1.79
N GLY A 303 -6.34 -24.84 -1.75
CA GLY A 303 -7.24 -24.80 -0.59
C GLY A 303 -7.23 -26.09 0.23
N PRO A 304 -7.93 -26.08 1.38
CA PRO A 304 -8.42 -24.93 2.13
C PRO A 304 -7.30 -24.21 2.92
N ILE A 305 -7.44 -22.92 3.16
CA ILE A 305 -6.52 -22.11 3.97
C ILE A 305 -7.29 -21.44 5.11
N ASP A 306 -6.80 -21.61 6.35
CA ASP A 306 -7.22 -20.79 7.48
C ASP A 306 -6.31 -19.56 7.57
N VAL A 307 -6.88 -18.37 7.42
CA VAL A 307 -6.14 -17.11 7.48
C VAL A 307 -6.00 -16.54 8.90
N ALA A 308 -6.73 -17.07 9.89
CA ALA A 308 -6.68 -16.54 11.26
C ALA A 308 -5.27 -16.49 11.85
N PRO A 309 -4.38 -17.47 11.62
CA PRO A 309 -3.00 -17.42 12.09
C PRO A 309 -2.13 -16.29 11.50
N LEU A 310 -2.58 -15.65 10.41
CA LEU A 310 -1.89 -14.46 9.85
C LEU A 310 -2.00 -13.25 10.75
N PHE A 311 -2.98 -13.19 11.64
CA PHE A 311 -3.29 -11.98 12.40
C PHE A 311 -2.63 -11.99 13.78
N ASP A 312 -2.11 -10.81 14.17
CA ASP A 312 -1.56 -10.55 15.51
C ASP A 312 -2.20 -9.28 16.07
N ARG A 313 -2.88 -9.40 17.18
CA ARG A 313 -3.70 -8.33 17.79
C ARG A 313 -2.95 -7.50 18.85
N ARG A 314 -1.63 -7.67 18.98
CA ARG A 314 -0.83 -7.03 20.04
C ARG A 314 -0.94 -5.52 20.12
N TYR A 315 -1.22 -4.83 19.03
CA TYR A 315 -1.38 -3.36 18.98
C TYR A 315 -2.84 -2.91 19.11
N GLY A 316 -3.77 -3.81 19.40
CA GLY A 316 -5.20 -3.51 19.45
C GLY A 316 -5.53 -2.38 20.44
N GLU A 317 -5.09 -2.49 21.70
CA GLU A 317 -5.31 -1.45 22.70
C GLU A 317 -4.62 -0.13 22.37
N LEU A 318 -3.41 -0.21 21.78
CA LEU A 318 -2.63 0.95 21.40
C LEU A 318 -3.36 1.79 20.35
N LEU A 319 -3.92 1.13 19.33
CA LEU A 319 -4.64 1.78 18.23
C LEU A 319 -6.05 2.25 18.63
N ALA A 320 -6.70 1.57 19.58
CA ALA A 320 -8.02 1.96 20.08
C ALA A 320 -7.98 3.22 20.98
N LYS A 321 -6.92 3.40 21.77
CA LYS A 321 -6.76 4.56 22.69
C LYS A 321 -6.34 5.85 21.98
N SER A 322 -5.97 5.79 20.71
CA SER A 322 -5.43 6.92 19.93
C SER A 322 -6.46 7.53 18.98
N ALA A 323 -7.75 7.24 19.20
CA ALA A 323 -8.89 7.75 18.43
C ALA A 323 -9.31 9.15 18.92
#